data_c0c1c52d6192adacf430d6993dbad45f
#
_entry.id   c0c1c52d6192adacf430d6993dbad45f
#
_cell.length_a   1.000
_cell.length_b   1.000
_cell.length_c   1.000
_cell.angle_alpha   90.00
_cell.angle_beta   90.00
_cell.angle_gamma   90.00
#
_symmetry.space_group_name_H-M   'P 1'
#
loop_
_entity.id
_entity.type
_entity.pdbx_description
1 polymer ?
#
loop_
_entity_poly.entity_id
_entity_poly.type
_entity_poly.pdbx_seq_one_letter_code
_entity_poly.pdbx_strand_id
1 'polypeptide(L)'
;MKDASMSKTVKALLSACVLAATAGAVNAQDQVVNLYSARHYSTDEALYSGFTKATGIKINRVDADDAGILARLKAEGSASPADVILLVDAARLYKGEVDGLFQPIQSKVLNDSIPANLRSAPAADGGIAWFGLSTRARVIVYNKVKMQKSDVATYESLADPKNKGKLCIRSGSHPYNLSLFGAVTEHMGEQKAEAWLKGVAANLARPPKGGDTDQIKAVAAGECDIAVTNSYYLARMMRSNKPEDVAVVNKVGVVFPNQETWGTHLNIAGGAVAKHAKNQANAVKFLEYLASPEAQNYFANGNNEWPAAKGVTLDNPALKSMTGGQPFKSETIPISAVGANTTKVQQMLDRVGFQ
;
A
#
# COMPACT_ATOMS: atom_id res chain seq x y z
N MET A 1 -9.41 48.85 73.01
CA MET A 1 -9.83 47.74 72.18
C MET A 1 -10.38 48.35 70.89
N LYS A 2 -9.64 48.26 69.75
CA LYS A 2 -10.03 48.82 68.45
C LYS A 2 -10.15 47.65 67.48
N ASP A 3 -11.36 47.35 67.06
CA ASP A 3 -11.66 46.41 65.98
C ASP A 3 -11.17 46.96 64.65
N ALA A 4 -10.34 46.20 63.97
CA ALA A 4 -9.87 46.49 62.60
C ALA A 4 -10.82 45.85 61.61
N SER A 5 -11.76 46.68 61.09
CA SER A 5 -12.64 46.33 59.96
C SER A 5 -11.79 46.29 58.69
N MET A 6 -11.62 45.09 58.13
CA MET A 6 -10.99 44.90 56.81
C MET A 6 -11.94 45.43 55.70
N SER A 7 -11.39 46.36 54.89
CA SER A 7 -12.10 47.06 53.82
C SER A 7 -12.68 46.10 52.75
N LYS A 8 -13.91 46.32 52.34
CA LYS A 8 -14.64 45.58 51.29
C LYS A 8 -13.89 45.48 49.94
N THR A 9 -12.92 46.36 49.74
CA THR A 9 -12.07 46.38 48.50
C THR A 9 -11.07 45.25 48.45
N VAL A 10 -10.57 44.73 49.61
CA VAL A 10 -9.60 43.64 49.65
C VAL A 10 -10.28 42.29 49.36
N LYS A 11 -11.57 42.14 49.71
CA LYS A 11 -12.34 40.92 49.41
C LYS A 11 -12.68 40.77 47.91
N ALA A 12 -12.85 41.89 47.20
CA ALA A 12 -13.14 41.87 45.76
C ALA A 12 -11.91 41.50 44.89
N LEU A 13 -10.72 41.86 45.34
CA LEU A 13 -9.45 41.53 44.62
C LEU A 13 -9.05 40.05 44.80
N LEU A 14 -9.37 39.42 45.92
CA LEU A 14 -9.11 37.99 46.15
C LEU A 14 -10.09 37.07 45.38
N SER A 15 -11.31 37.49 45.12
CA SER A 15 -12.30 36.75 44.33
C SER A 15 -12.00 36.83 42.81
N ALA A 16 -11.39 37.88 42.34
CA ALA A 16 -11.02 38.06 40.91
C ALA A 16 -9.81 37.18 40.50
N CYS A 17 -8.88 36.89 41.44
CA CYS A 17 -7.72 36.04 41.15
C CYS A 17 -8.05 34.53 41.12
N VAL A 18 -9.14 34.07 41.70
CA VAL A 18 -9.53 32.64 41.70
C VAL A 18 -10.29 32.26 40.43
N LEU A 19 -10.97 33.22 39.76
CA LEU A 19 -11.66 32.95 38.48
C LEU A 19 -10.76 32.97 37.25
N ALA A 20 -9.53 33.49 37.35
CA ALA A 20 -8.58 33.51 36.21
C ALA A 20 -7.74 32.23 36.09
N ALA A 21 -7.78 31.32 37.11
CA ALA A 21 -6.96 30.11 37.13
C ALA A 21 -7.65 28.85 36.56
N THR A 22 -8.93 28.94 36.12
CA THR A 22 -9.66 27.78 35.57
C THR A 22 -9.82 27.78 34.06
N ALA A 23 -9.21 28.73 33.36
CA ALA A 23 -9.30 28.85 31.88
C ALA A 23 -8.05 28.29 31.16
N GLY A 24 -7.48 27.18 31.62
CA GLY A 24 -6.22 26.69 31.04
C GLY A 24 -5.94 25.20 31.10
N ALA A 25 -6.93 24.37 31.41
CA ALA A 25 -6.80 22.95 31.11
C ALA A 25 -7.35 22.66 29.71
N VAL A 26 -6.75 23.28 28.69
CA VAL A 26 -6.76 22.68 27.36
C VAL A 26 -6.04 21.35 27.56
N ASN A 27 -6.76 20.22 27.49
CA ASN A 27 -6.14 18.91 27.39
C ASN A 27 -5.07 19.04 26.32
N ALA A 28 -3.79 19.09 26.73
CA ALA A 28 -2.69 18.91 25.80
C ALA A 28 -2.85 17.48 25.30
N GLN A 29 -3.58 17.33 24.19
CA GLN A 29 -3.69 16.06 23.48
C GLN A 29 -2.25 15.62 23.25
N ASP A 30 -1.92 14.40 23.68
CA ASP A 30 -0.57 13.88 23.51
C ASP A 30 -0.15 14.10 22.05
N GLN A 31 0.94 14.83 21.85
CA GLN A 31 1.50 15.13 20.53
C GLN A 31 2.18 13.87 20.00
N VAL A 32 1.40 12.78 19.84
CA VAL A 32 1.90 11.46 19.46
C VAL A 32 0.92 10.78 18.50
N VAL A 33 1.47 9.94 17.63
CA VAL A 33 0.79 8.91 16.84
C VAL A 33 1.45 7.57 17.11
N ASN A 34 0.69 6.60 17.55
CA ASN A 34 1.13 5.22 17.68
C ASN A 34 0.86 4.49 16.36
N LEU A 35 1.91 4.24 15.61
CA LEU A 35 1.88 3.68 14.26
C LEU A 35 2.20 2.18 14.29
N TYR A 36 1.28 1.34 13.80
CA TYR A 36 1.53 -0.06 13.49
C TYR A 36 1.74 -0.20 11.98
N SER A 37 2.95 -0.62 11.56
CA SER A 37 3.36 -0.57 10.16
C SER A 37 3.85 -1.92 9.66
N ALA A 38 3.31 -2.36 8.53
CA ALA A 38 3.85 -3.45 7.75
C ALA A 38 4.77 -2.96 6.61
N ARG A 39 5.01 -1.67 6.52
CA ARG A 39 5.98 -1.11 5.57
C ARG A 39 7.40 -1.37 6.06
N HIS A 40 8.18 -2.05 5.25
CA HIS A 40 9.52 -2.55 5.59
C HIS A 40 10.65 -1.78 4.91
N TYR A 41 10.37 -0.54 4.46
CA TYR A 41 11.37 0.29 3.80
C TYR A 41 12.09 1.17 4.82
N SER A 42 13.41 1.02 4.94
CA SER A 42 14.23 1.93 5.77
C SER A 42 14.12 3.40 5.31
N THR A 43 13.79 3.60 4.05
CA THR A 43 13.53 4.91 3.46
C THR A 43 12.31 5.62 4.06
N ASP A 44 11.31 4.90 4.57
CA ASP A 44 10.10 5.50 5.16
C ASP A 44 10.39 6.37 6.41
N GLU A 45 11.57 6.22 7.02
CA GLU A 45 11.98 7.05 8.16
C GLU A 45 11.96 8.55 7.84
N ALA A 46 12.29 8.92 6.61
CA ALA A 46 12.23 10.32 6.19
C ALA A 46 10.79 10.86 6.13
N LEU A 47 9.79 10.01 5.79
CA LEU A 47 8.37 10.39 5.86
C LEU A 47 7.94 10.68 7.30
N TYR A 48 8.34 9.82 8.23
CA TYR A 48 7.97 9.95 9.64
C TYR A 48 8.64 11.17 10.28
N SER A 49 9.92 11.37 9.99
CA SER A 49 10.67 12.55 10.44
C SER A 49 10.11 13.85 9.84
N GLY A 50 9.73 13.85 8.56
CA GLY A 50 9.09 14.96 7.88
C GLY A 50 7.78 15.36 8.55
N PHE A 51 6.90 14.39 8.85
CA PHE A 51 5.67 14.64 9.58
C PHE A 51 5.92 15.26 10.95
N THR A 52 6.83 14.67 11.72
CA THR A 52 7.17 15.20 13.07
C THR A 52 7.72 16.62 12.98
N LYS A 53 8.59 16.90 12.01
CA LYS A 53 9.13 18.23 11.77
C LYS A 53 8.05 19.26 11.41
N ALA A 54 7.09 18.85 10.56
CA ALA A 54 6.02 19.74 10.10
C ALA A 54 4.96 20.02 11.18
N THR A 55 4.71 19.08 12.08
CA THR A 55 3.55 19.13 12.99
C THR A 55 3.90 19.18 14.48
N GLY A 56 5.13 18.83 14.88
CA GLY A 56 5.52 18.60 16.25
C GLY A 56 5.01 17.27 16.84
N ILE A 57 4.22 16.49 16.09
CA ILE A 57 3.64 15.23 16.54
C ILE A 57 4.68 14.12 16.38
N LYS A 58 4.98 13.41 17.46
CA LYS A 58 5.92 12.28 17.46
C LYS A 58 5.25 11.01 16.95
N ILE A 59 6.02 10.14 16.32
CA ILE A 59 5.56 8.82 15.90
C ILE A 59 6.24 7.75 16.76
N ASN A 60 5.42 6.96 17.47
CA ASN A 60 5.84 5.72 18.12
C ASN A 60 5.50 4.57 17.19
N ARG A 61 6.50 3.81 16.72
CA ARG A 61 6.31 2.80 15.68
C ARG A 61 6.46 1.39 16.23
N VAL A 62 5.59 0.50 15.76
CA VAL A 62 5.68 -0.95 15.88
C VAL A 62 5.67 -1.54 14.48
N ASP A 63 6.70 -2.29 14.12
CA ASP A 63 6.85 -2.93 12.81
C ASP A 63 6.60 -4.44 12.93
N ALA A 64 5.79 -4.98 12.02
CA ALA A 64 5.59 -6.40 11.80
C ALA A 64 5.12 -6.62 10.35
N ASP A 65 4.96 -7.87 9.91
CA ASP A 65 4.29 -8.13 8.63
C ASP A 65 2.77 -7.83 8.74
N ASP A 66 2.09 -7.76 7.59
CA ASP A 66 0.66 -7.41 7.54
C ASP A 66 -0.21 -8.35 8.38
N ALA A 67 0.08 -9.66 8.38
CA ALA A 67 -0.67 -10.65 9.15
C ALA A 67 -0.43 -10.48 10.66
N GLY A 68 0.80 -10.22 11.07
CA GLY A 68 1.19 -9.93 12.43
C GLY A 68 0.53 -8.66 12.98
N ILE A 69 0.48 -7.58 12.20
CA ILE A 69 -0.23 -6.34 12.57
C ILE A 69 -1.72 -6.63 12.82
N LEU A 70 -2.40 -7.31 11.88
CA LEU A 70 -3.83 -7.61 12.03
C LEU A 70 -4.11 -8.55 13.21
N ALA A 71 -3.28 -9.57 13.39
CA ALA A 71 -3.40 -10.49 14.53
C ALA A 71 -3.20 -9.77 15.88
N ARG A 72 -2.21 -8.88 15.94
CA ARG A 72 -1.93 -8.08 17.14
C ARG A 72 -3.10 -7.16 17.48
N LEU A 73 -3.66 -6.43 16.51
CA LEU A 73 -4.83 -5.58 16.74
C LEU A 73 -6.02 -6.36 17.28
N LYS A 74 -6.27 -7.58 16.75
CA LYS A 74 -7.32 -8.46 17.26
C LYS A 74 -7.08 -8.89 18.70
N ALA A 75 -5.84 -9.28 19.02
CA ALA A 75 -5.48 -9.72 20.36
C ALA A 75 -5.55 -8.59 21.40
N GLU A 76 -5.15 -7.39 21.03
CA GLU A 76 -5.17 -6.20 21.91
C GLU A 76 -6.59 -5.64 22.09
N GLY A 77 -7.46 -5.78 21.06
CA GLY A 77 -8.84 -5.29 21.10
C GLY A 77 -8.95 -3.83 21.50
N SER A 78 -9.81 -3.49 22.45
CA SER A 78 -10.01 -2.11 22.95
C SER A 78 -8.83 -1.57 23.76
N ALA A 79 -7.89 -2.43 24.17
CA ALA A 79 -6.67 -2.03 24.87
C ALA A 79 -5.53 -1.64 23.91
N SER A 80 -5.71 -1.81 22.59
CA SER A 80 -4.69 -1.46 21.61
C SER A 80 -4.30 0.02 21.73
N PRO A 81 -2.99 0.32 21.79
CA PRO A 81 -2.52 1.69 21.74
C PRO A 81 -2.47 2.26 20.33
N ALA A 82 -2.68 1.45 19.28
CA ALA A 82 -2.53 1.84 17.90
C ALA A 82 -3.48 2.97 17.50
N ASP A 83 -2.96 3.99 16.81
CA ASP A 83 -3.73 5.08 16.23
C ASP A 83 -3.82 4.95 14.72
N VAL A 84 -2.71 4.61 14.05
CA VAL A 84 -2.63 4.43 12.60
C VAL A 84 -2.11 3.05 12.26
N ILE A 85 -2.70 2.46 11.23
CA ILE A 85 -2.29 1.18 10.65
C ILE A 85 -1.83 1.43 9.22
N LEU A 86 -0.61 1.00 8.88
CA LEU A 86 -0.12 0.98 7.49
C LEU A 86 0.09 -0.46 7.04
N LEU A 87 -0.59 -0.85 5.96
CA LEU A 87 -0.49 -2.16 5.33
C LEU A 87 -0.03 -2.04 3.88
N VAL A 88 0.59 -3.08 3.34
CA VAL A 88 1.23 -3.05 2.01
C VAL A 88 0.49 -3.83 0.93
N ASP A 89 -0.75 -4.24 1.20
CA ASP A 89 -1.56 -5.00 0.26
C ASP A 89 -3.06 -4.71 0.43
N ALA A 90 -3.76 -4.58 -0.70
CA ALA A 90 -5.19 -4.31 -0.75
C ALA A 90 -6.04 -5.37 -0.04
N ALA A 91 -5.68 -6.65 -0.19
CA ALA A 91 -6.40 -7.75 0.46
C ALA A 91 -6.27 -7.69 1.98
N ARG A 92 -5.14 -7.20 2.49
CA ARG A 92 -4.92 -7.01 3.93
C ARG A 92 -5.71 -5.83 4.48
N LEU A 93 -5.78 -4.73 3.74
CA LEU A 93 -6.63 -3.59 4.09
C LEU A 93 -8.11 -4.00 4.11
N TYR A 94 -8.59 -4.69 3.07
CA TYR A 94 -9.94 -5.22 3.02
C TYR A 94 -10.22 -6.18 4.20
N LYS A 95 -9.29 -7.09 4.50
CA LYS A 95 -9.44 -7.99 5.64
C LYS A 95 -9.55 -7.22 6.97
N GLY A 96 -8.72 -6.22 7.20
CA GLY A 96 -8.79 -5.38 8.39
C GLY A 96 -10.13 -4.65 8.53
N GLU A 97 -10.69 -4.19 7.41
CA GLU A 97 -12.02 -3.58 7.34
C GLU A 97 -13.12 -4.58 7.72
N VAL A 98 -13.16 -5.76 7.07
CA VAL A 98 -14.15 -6.81 7.34
C VAL A 98 -14.07 -7.33 8.78
N ASP A 99 -12.87 -7.43 9.33
CA ASP A 99 -12.64 -7.83 10.71
C ASP A 99 -13.01 -6.70 11.73
N GLY A 100 -13.45 -5.52 11.26
CA GLY A 100 -13.84 -4.39 12.10
C GLY A 100 -12.69 -3.76 12.88
N LEU A 101 -11.47 -3.82 12.37
CA LEU A 101 -10.25 -3.32 13.04
C LEU A 101 -9.98 -1.83 12.77
N PHE A 102 -10.69 -1.22 11.84
CA PHE A 102 -10.56 0.18 11.46
C PHE A 102 -11.83 0.95 11.82
N GLN A 103 -11.68 2.24 12.10
CA GLN A 103 -12.81 3.14 12.18
C GLN A 103 -12.89 3.98 10.89
N PRO A 104 -14.06 4.05 10.25
CA PRO A 104 -14.26 4.95 9.12
C PRO A 104 -14.05 6.41 9.55
N ILE A 105 -13.38 7.18 8.70
CA ILE A 105 -13.13 8.60 8.94
C ILE A 105 -13.66 9.45 7.79
N GLN A 106 -14.00 10.69 8.09
CA GLN A 106 -14.33 11.70 7.10
C GLN A 106 -13.19 12.71 7.02
N SER A 107 -12.51 12.76 5.88
CA SER A 107 -11.49 13.75 5.59
C SER A 107 -11.68 14.27 4.17
N LYS A 108 -11.98 15.56 4.06
CA LYS A 108 -12.09 16.22 2.75
C LYS A 108 -10.77 16.13 1.98
N VAL A 109 -9.64 16.31 2.67
CA VAL A 109 -8.30 16.26 2.08
C VAL A 109 -8.04 14.90 1.44
N LEU A 110 -8.26 13.81 2.17
CA LEU A 110 -8.07 12.45 1.66
C LEU A 110 -9.07 12.10 0.56
N ASN A 111 -10.32 12.50 0.70
CA ASN A 111 -11.36 12.23 -0.30
C ASN A 111 -11.12 12.94 -1.64
N ASP A 112 -10.59 14.16 -1.60
CA ASP A 112 -10.26 14.92 -2.81
C ASP A 112 -8.97 14.41 -3.47
N SER A 113 -7.97 14.05 -2.65
CA SER A 113 -6.64 13.64 -3.12
C SER A 113 -6.61 12.21 -3.64
N ILE A 114 -7.23 11.25 -2.92
CA ILE A 114 -7.14 9.83 -3.28
C ILE A 114 -8.32 9.41 -4.16
N PRO A 115 -8.08 8.81 -5.34
CA PRO A 115 -9.13 8.31 -6.22
C PRO A 115 -10.06 7.30 -5.53
N ALA A 116 -11.34 7.29 -5.90
CA ALA A 116 -12.34 6.42 -5.28
C ALA A 116 -12.04 4.92 -5.42
N ASN A 117 -11.42 4.51 -6.52
CA ASN A 117 -11.01 3.12 -6.74
C ASN A 117 -9.79 2.68 -5.91
N LEU A 118 -9.09 3.62 -5.26
CA LEU A 118 -7.93 3.34 -4.40
C LEU A 118 -8.24 3.48 -2.90
N ARG A 119 -9.49 3.44 -2.50
CA ARG A 119 -9.93 3.51 -1.11
C ARG A 119 -11.10 2.56 -0.84
N SER A 120 -11.47 2.34 0.43
CA SER A 120 -12.63 1.54 0.77
C SER A 120 -13.92 2.16 0.22
N ALA A 121 -14.95 1.33 0.07
CA ALA A 121 -16.30 1.85 -0.15
C ALA A 121 -16.73 2.73 1.02
N PRO A 122 -17.55 3.78 0.79
CA PRO A 122 -18.08 4.59 1.87
C PRO A 122 -18.98 3.76 2.81
N ALA A 123 -18.81 3.94 4.12
CA ALA A 123 -19.75 3.45 5.12
C ALA A 123 -21.09 4.23 5.03
N ALA A 124 -22.10 3.79 5.78
CA ALA A 124 -23.43 4.40 5.75
C ALA A 124 -23.44 5.90 6.11
N ASP A 125 -22.48 6.34 6.93
CA ASP A 125 -22.26 7.74 7.29
C ASP A 125 -21.35 8.52 6.32
N GLY A 126 -20.91 7.86 5.24
CA GLY A 126 -19.97 8.42 4.26
C GLY A 126 -18.50 8.32 4.66
N GLY A 127 -18.18 7.75 5.82
CA GLY A 127 -16.81 7.54 6.28
C GLY A 127 -16.07 6.50 5.43
N ILE A 128 -14.75 6.66 5.29
CA ILE A 128 -13.86 5.76 4.55
C ILE A 128 -12.97 5.02 5.55
N ALA A 129 -12.95 3.70 5.47
CA ALA A 129 -12.21 2.86 6.42
C ALA A 129 -10.69 2.86 6.20
N TRP A 130 -10.24 2.97 4.94
CA TRP A 130 -8.83 3.03 4.57
C TRP A 130 -8.62 3.74 3.23
N PHE A 131 -7.40 4.24 3.03
CA PHE A 131 -6.97 4.97 1.84
C PHE A 131 -5.68 4.37 1.29
N GLY A 132 -5.60 4.20 -0.05
CA GLY A 132 -4.33 3.91 -0.72
C GLY A 132 -3.43 5.14 -0.71
N LEU A 133 -2.18 4.96 -0.31
CA LEU A 133 -1.21 6.04 -0.14
C LEU A 133 -0.09 5.98 -1.18
N SER A 134 0.21 4.81 -1.69
CA SER A 134 1.09 4.61 -2.84
C SER A 134 0.61 3.41 -3.65
N THR A 135 1.01 3.35 -4.94
CA THR A 135 0.63 2.25 -5.82
C THR A 135 1.87 1.58 -6.43
N ARG A 136 1.72 0.31 -6.79
CA ARG A 136 2.70 -0.44 -7.56
C ARG A 136 2.00 -1.25 -8.63
N ALA A 137 2.54 -1.21 -9.85
CA ALA A 137 2.03 -2.02 -10.95
C ALA A 137 2.55 -3.46 -10.85
N ARG A 138 1.69 -4.43 -11.12
CA ARG A 138 2.09 -5.82 -11.30
C ARG A 138 2.49 -6.04 -12.74
N VAL A 139 3.78 -5.93 -13.03
CA VAL A 139 4.34 -5.94 -14.39
C VAL A 139 4.81 -7.32 -14.80
N ILE A 140 4.94 -7.53 -16.10
CA ILE A 140 5.61 -8.70 -16.66
C ILE A 140 7.03 -8.29 -17.05
N VAL A 141 8.01 -9.00 -16.51
CA VAL A 141 9.44 -8.90 -16.90
C VAL A 141 9.75 -10.04 -17.84
N TYR A 142 10.47 -9.77 -18.94
CA TYR A 142 10.79 -10.77 -19.95
C TYR A 142 12.26 -10.70 -20.40
N ASN A 143 12.79 -11.79 -20.91
CA ASN A 143 14.13 -11.87 -21.45
C ASN A 143 14.16 -11.22 -22.85
N LYS A 144 14.83 -10.05 -22.98
CA LYS A 144 14.90 -9.27 -24.23
C LYS A 144 15.58 -9.99 -25.39
N VAL A 145 16.43 -10.97 -25.11
CA VAL A 145 17.14 -11.72 -26.17
C VAL A 145 16.26 -12.80 -26.78
N LYS A 146 15.35 -13.39 -25.96
CA LYS A 146 14.55 -14.55 -26.37
C LYS A 146 13.10 -14.21 -26.76
N MET A 147 12.59 -13.07 -26.33
CA MET A 147 11.19 -12.70 -26.46
C MET A 147 11.00 -11.27 -26.91
N GLN A 148 9.85 -11.00 -27.54
CA GLN A 148 9.40 -9.67 -27.87
C GLN A 148 8.36 -9.18 -26.83
N LYS A 149 8.22 -7.88 -26.71
CA LYS A 149 7.21 -7.26 -25.83
C LYS A 149 5.79 -7.75 -26.13
N SER A 150 5.47 -7.96 -27.40
CA SER A 150 4.17 -8.46 -27.88
C SER A 150 3.83 -9.86 -27.42
N ASP A 151 4.82 -10.70 -27.11
CA ASP A 151 4.58 -12.10 -26.68
C ASP A 151 3.93 -12.17 -25.30
N VAL A 152 4.10 -11.12 -24.48
CA VAL A 152 3.69 -11.01 -23.09
C VAL A 152 2.91 -9.72 -22.82
N ALA A 153 2.14 -9.25 -23.82
CA ALA A 153 1.42 -7.98 -23.73
C ALA A 153 0.25 -7.97 -22.75
N THR A 154 -0.24 -9.14 -22.33
CA THR A 154 -1.42 -9.28 -21.44
C THR A 154 -1.19 -10.31 -20.36
N TYR A 155 -1.94 -10.24 -19.25
CA TYR A 155 -1.92 -11.31 -18.24
C TYR A 155 -2.48 -12.62 -18.78
N GLU A 156 -3.43 -12.55 -19.72
CA GLU A 156 -3.99 -13.72 -20.39
C GLU A 156 -2.90 -14.52 -21.11
N SER A 157 -1.90 -13.87 -21.68
CA SER A 157 -0.77 -14.51 -22.37
C SER A 157 0.09 -15.40 -21.47
N LEU A 158 0.06 -15.21 -20.15
CA LEU A 158 0.78 -16.06 -19.20
C LEU A 158 0.28 -17.51 -19.21
N ALA A 159 -0.99 -17.74 -19.58
CA ALA A 159 -1.58 -19.05 -19.70
C ALA A 159 -1.49 -19.67 -21.12
N ASP A 160 -0.94 -18.93 -22.09
CA ASP A 160 -0.78 -19.42 -23.47
C ASP A 160 0.16 -20.64 -23.47
N PRO A 161 -0.19 -21.79 -24.05
CA PRO A 161 0.65 -22.99 -24.13
C PRO A 161 2.02 -22.78 -24.79
N LYS A 162 2.18 -21.75 -25.65
CA LYS A 162 3.49 -21.37 -26.22
C LYS A 162 4.52 -20.95 -25.15
N ASN A 163 4.07 -20.59 -23.95
CA ASN A 163 4.88 -20.17 -22.82
C ASN A 163 5.20 -21.32 -21.85
N LYS A 164 4.92 -22.59 -22.21
CA LYS A 164 5.24 -23.75 -21.39
C LYS A 164 6.71 -23.78 -21.01
N GLY A 165 6.97 -23.93 -19.70
CA GLY A 165 8.33 -23.99 -19.16
C GLY A 165 9.09 -22.67 -19.18
N LYS A 166 8.42 -21.51 -19.35
CA LYS A 166 9.07 -20.20 -19.46
C LYS A 166 8.78 -19.25 -18.30
N LEU A 167 7.81 -19.55 -17.44
CA LEU A 167 7.34 -18.63 -16.41
C LEU A 167 7.99 -18.90 -15.05
N CYS A 168 8.57 -17.88 -14.45
CA CYS A 168 8.94 -17.84 -13.04
C CYS A 168 8.02 -16.90 -12.27
N ILE A 169 7.55 -17.34 -11.11
CA ILE A 169 6.68 -16.55 -10.23
C ILE A 169 6.96 -16.94 -8.78
N ARG A 170 6.69 -16.04 -7.86
CA ARG A 170 6.67 -16.36 -6.43
C ARG A 170 5.42 -17.20 -6.07
N SER A 171 5.31 -17.69 -4.83
CA SER A 171 4.16 -18.47 -4.37
C SER A 171 2.82 -17.88 -4.83
N GLY A 172 1.92 -18.71 -5.31
CA GLY A 172 0.57 -18.32 -5.71
C GLY A 172 -0.24 -17.73 -4.55
N SER A 173 -0.06 -18.25 -3.34
CA SER A 173 -0.71 -17.78 -2.11
C SER A 173 -0.09 -16.49 -1.53
N HIS A 174 0.99 -15.97 -2.13
CA HIS A 174 1.54 -14.70 -1.68
C HIS A 174 0.57 -13.53 -1.95
N PRO A 175 0.38 -12.59 -1.01
CA PRO A 175 -0.58 -11.48 -1.15
C PRO A 175 -0.53 -10.77 -2.52
N TYR A 176 0.65 -10.51 -3.08
CA TYR A 176 0.78 -9.83 -4.38
C TYR A 176 0.20 -10.64 -5.55
N ASN A 177 0.29 -11.97 -5.50
CA ASN A 177 -0.33 -12.83 -6.50
C ASN A 177 -1.83 -13.02 -6.24
N LEU A 178 -2.23 -13.15 -4.97
CA LEU A 178 -3.65 -13.19 -4.61
C LEU A 178 -4.37 -11.93 -5.09
N SER A 179 -3.74 -10.75 -4.98
CA SER A 179 -4.30 -9.50 -5.49
C SER A 179 -4.40 -9.50 -7.02
N LEU A 180 -3.34 -9.88 -7.75
CA LEU A 180 -3.42 -9.98 -9.21
C LEU A 180 -4.49 -10.99 -9.65
N PHE A 181 -4.51 -12.17 -9.04
CA PHE A 181 -5.46 -13.22 -9.40
C PHE A 181 -6.89 -12.84 -9.04
N GLY A 182 -7.08 -12.06 -7.97
CA GLY A 182 -8.35 -11.43 -7.63
C GLY A 182 -8.82 -10.44 -8.70
N ALA A 183 -7.91 -9.61 -9.20
CA ALA A 183 -8.21 -8.68 -10.31
C ALA A 183 -8.57 -9.42 -11.60
N VAL A 184 -7.80 -10.45 -11.97
CA VAL A 184 -8.10 -11.30 -13.12
C VAL A 184 -9.48 -11.97 -12.96
N THR A 185 -9.84 -12.38 -11.74
CA THR A 185 -11.16 -12.98 -11.45
C THR A 185 -12.28 -11.97 -11.65
N GLU A 186 -12.09 -10.71 -11.26
CA GLU A 186 -13.08 -9.64 -11.52
C GLU A 186 -13.28 -9.39 -13.02
N HIS A 187 -12.21 -9.38 -13.80
CA HIS A 187 -12.28 -9.11 -15.24
C HIS A 187 -12.80 -10.29 -16.07
N MET A 188 -12.47 -11.51 -15.69
CA MET A 188 -12.76 -12.71 -16.51
C MET A 188 -13.93 -13.56 -15.99
N GLY A 189 -14.30 -13.40 -14.70
CA GLY A 189 -15.17 -14.31 -13.97
C GLY A 189 -14.46 -15.57 -13.48
N GLU A 190 -14.97 -16.21 -12.43
CA GLU A 190 -14.32 -17.30 -11.70
C GLU A 190 -13.90 -18.48 -12.59
N GLN A 191 -14.82 -18.97 -13.44
CA GLN A 191 -14.55 -20.13 -14.28
C GLN A 191 -13.37 -19.92 -15.25
N LYS A 192 -13.32 -18.75 -15.91
CA LYS A 192 -12.23 -18.42 -16.83
C LYS A 192 -10.93 -18.12 -16.08
N ALA A 193 -11.02 -17.49 -14.91
CA ALA A 193 -9.85 -17.24 -14.06
C ALA A 193 -9.22 -18.54 -13.55
N GLU A 194 -10.03 -19.54 -13.17
CA GLU A 194 -9.52 -20.86 -12.78
C GLU A 194 -8.86 -21.59 -13.94
N ALA A 195 -9.46 -21.56 -15.14
CA ALA A 195 -8.84 -22.12 -16.35
C ALA A 195 -7.52 -21.41 -16.68
N TRP A 196 -7.47 -20.08 -16.53
CA TRP A 196 -6.27 -19.29 -16.72
C TRP A 196 -5.18 -19.67 -15.67
N LEU A 197 -5.53 -19.79 -14.38
CA LEU A 197 -4.61 -20.23 -13.33
C LEU A 197 -4.01 -21.61 -13.62
N LYS A 198 -4.82 -22.53 -14.13
CA LYS A 198 -4.35 -23.87 -14.57
C LYS A 198 -3.32 -23.74 -15.70
N GLY A 199 -3.56 -22.87 -16.67
CA GLY A 199 -2.63 -22.58 -17.76
C GLY A 199 -1.33 -21.94 -17.25
N VAL A 200 -1.42 -20.97 -16.35
CA VAL A 200 -0.26 -20.35 -15.69
C VAL A 200 0.57 -21.39 -14.94
N ALA A 201 -0.06 -22.27 -14.15
CA ALA A 201 0.62 -23.34 -13.45
C ALA A 201 1.34 -24.33 -14.40
N ALA A 202 0.70 -24.67 -15.55
CA ALA A 202 1.27 -25.54 -16.56
C ALA A 202 2.49 -24.92 -17.30
N ASN A 203 2.60 -23.57 -17.27
CA ASN A 203 3.66 -22.84 -17.93
C ASN A 203 4.87 -22.52 -17.04
N LEU A 204 4.84 -22.96 -15.77
CA LEU A 204 5.95 -22.73 -14.86
C LEU A 204 7.24 -23.44 -15.34
N ALA A 205 8.36 -22.71 -15.32
CA ALA A 205 9.70 -23.24 -15.58
C ALA A 205 10.21 -24.09 -14.41
N ARG A 206 9.73 -23.76 -13.21
CA ARG A 206 10.08 -24.41 -11.93
C ARG A 206 8.98 -24.17 -10.89
N PRO A 207 8.94 -24.93 -9.80
CA PRO A 207 8.07 -24.63 -8.68
C PRO A 207 8.25 -23.18 -8.18
N PRO A 208 7.18 -22.51 -7.76
CA PRO A 208 7.26 -21.15 -7.22
C PRO A 208 8.23 -21.08 -6.04
N LYS A 209 9.15 -20.11 -6.05
CA LYS A 209 10.14 -19.90 -4.97
C LYS A 209 10.68 -18.47 -4.99
N GLY A 210 11.15 -17.99 -3.85
CA GLY A 210 11.79 -16.67 -3.72
C GLY A 210 10.83 -15.48 -3.87
N GLY A 211 11.40 -14.29 -3.85
CA GLY A 211 10.70 -13.02 -4.00
C GLY A 211 10.76 -12.47 -5.42
N ASP A 212 10.15 -11.31 -5.65
CA ASP A 212 10.10 -10.67 -6.98
C ASP A 212 11.50 -10.35 -7.53
N THR A 213 12.45 -9.96 -6.68
CA THR A 213 13.85 -9.76 -7.07
C THR A 213 14.47 -11.04 -7.64
N ASP A 214 14.16 -12.19 -7.03
CA ASP A 214 14.70 -13.48 -7.48
C ASP A 214 14.11 -13.88 -8.83
N GLN A 215 12.83 -13.54 -9.09
CA GLN A 215 12.20 -13.77 -10.38
C GLN A 215 12.88 -12.95 -11.48
N ILE A 216 13.16 -11.65 -11.23
CA ILE A 216 13.86 -10.78 -12.20
C ILE A 216 15.26 -11.35 -12.51
N LYS A 217 16.00 -11.75 -11.47
CA LYS A 217 17.33 -12.37 -11.63
C LYS A 217 17.28 -13.69 -12.39
N ALA A 218 16.25 -14.52 -12.15
CA ALA A 218 16.05 -15.80 -12.85
C ALA A 218 15.84 -15.58 -14.37
N VAL A 219 15.05 -14.55 -14.75
CA VAL A 219 14.88 -14.16 -16.17
C VAL A 219 16.21 -13.72 -16.79
N ALA A 220 16.97 -12.89 -16.10
CA ALA A 220 18.28 -12.44 -16.58
C ALA A 220 19.30 -13.56 -16.70
N ALA A 221 19.22 -14.58 -15.83
CA ALA A 221 20.05 -15.78 -15.87
C ALA A 221 19.61 -16.80 -16.91
N GLY A 222 18.39 -16.67 -17.49
CA GLY A 222 17.84 -17.61 -18.47
C GLY A 222 17.25 -18.88 -17.85
N GLU A 223 17.00 -18.92 -16.53
CA GLU A 223 16.27 -20.00 -15.85
C GLU A 223 14.80 -20.03 -16.29
N CYS A 224 14.26 -18.85 -16.60
CA CYS A 224 12.95 -18.64 -17.22
C CYS A 224 13.03 -17.46 -18.18
N ASP A 225 12.03 -17.29 -19.01
CA ASP A 225 11.98 -16.20 -19.99
C ASP A 225 10.98 -15.11 -19.60
N ILE A 226 10.07 -15.41 -18.68
CA ILE A 226 8.97 -14.54 -18.21
C ILE A 226 8.91 -14.56 -16.69
N ALA A 227 8.66 -13.41 -16.09
CA ALA A 227 8.34 -13.32 -14.67
C ALA A 227 7.26 -12.27 -14.40
N VAL A 228 6.48 -12.46 -13.33
CA VAL A 228 5.50 -11.50 -12.83
C VAL A 228 6.03 -10.89 -11.54
N THR A 229 6.18 -9.56 -11.51
CA THR A 229 6.81 -8.85 -10.39
C THR A 229 6.13 -7.52 -10.11
N ASN A 230 6.29 -6.99 -8.89
CA ASN A 230 5.96 -5.60 -8.64
C ASN A 230 7.03 -4.69 -9.27
N SER A 231 6.57 -3.62 -9.87
CA SER A 231 7.39 -2.67 -10.65
C SER A 231 8.57 -2.06 -9.87
N TYR A 232 8.39 -1.74 -8.60
CA TYR A 232 9.41 -1.08 -7.80
C TYR A 232 10.68 -1.93 -7.58
N TYR A 233 10.60 -3.27 -7.70
CA TYR A 233 11.78 -4.13 -7.61
C TYR A 233 12.72 -3.91 -8.81
N LEU A 234 12.16 -3.87 -10.03
CA LEU A 234 12.95 -3.56 -11.22
C LEU A 234 13.44 -2.11 -11.20
N ALA A 235 12.57 -1.15 -10.84
CA ALA A 235 12.95 0.25 -10.74
C ALA A 235 14.12 0.48 -9.75
N ARG A 236 14.14 -0.25 -8.63
CA ARG A 236 15.27 -0.21 -7.68
C ARG A 236 16.56 -0.72 -8.30
N MET A 237 16.51 -1.82 -9.07
CA MET A 237 17.68 -2.32 -9.79
C MET A 237 18.16 -1.32 -10.84
N MET A 238 17.25 -0.67 -11.59
CA MET A 238 17.58 0.36 -12.58
C MET A 238 18.27 1.59 -11.97
N ARG A 239 18.06 1.87 -10.69
CA ARG A 239 18.71 2.96 -9.95
C ARG A 239 19.95 2.53 -9.18
N SER A 240 20.27 1.25 -9.21
CA SER A 240 21.44 0.68 -8.55
C SER A 240 22.70 0.89 -9.40
N ASN A 241 23.81 1.21 -8.74
CA ASN A 241 25.13 1.28 -9.37
C ASN A 241 25.91 -0.05 -9.22
N LYS A 242 25.30 -1.09 -8.65
CA LYS A 242 25.94 -2.39 -8.47
C LYS A 242 26.08 -3.09 -9.82
N PRO A 243 27.27 -3.59 -10.19
CA PRO A 243 27.48 -4.25 -11.47
C PRO A 243 26.53 -5.41 -11.75
N GLU A 244 26.17 -6.17 -10.72
CA GLU A 244 25.22 -7.28 -10.82
C GLU A 244 23.80 -6.82 -11.17
N ASP A 245 23.32 -5.70 -10.63
CA ASP A 245 22.00 -5.14 -10.95
C ASP A 245 21.98 -4.57 -12.37
N VAL A 246 23.04 -3.87 -12.76
CA VAL A 246 23.21 -3.35 -14.12
C VAL A 246 23.19 -4.50 -15.14
N ALA A 247 23.90 -5.59 -14.86
CA ALA A 247 23.93 -6.77 -15.74
C ALA A 247 22.52 -7.41 -15.88
N VAL A 248 21.73 -7.45 -14.81
CA VAL A 248 20.34 -7.92 -14.84
C VAL A 248 19.47 -7.01 -15.70
N VAL A 249 19.47 -5.69 -15.44
CA VAL A 249 18.65 -4.70 -16.16
C VAL A 249 18.93 -4.72 -17.67
N ASN A 250 20.18 -4.92 -18.06
CA ASN A 250 20.57 -4.99 -19.47
C ASN A 250 19.97 -6.20 -20.22
N LYS A 251 19.57 -7.26 -19.53
CA LYS A 251 19.02 -8.50 -20.14
C LYS A 251 17.50 -8.56 -20.11
N VAL A 252 16.84 -7.76 -19.31
CA VAL A 252 15.39 -7.86 -19.13
C VAL A 252 14.65 -6.66 -19.74
N GLY A 253 13.45 -6.92 -20.24
CA GLY A 253 12.46 -5.90 -20.60
C GLY A 253 11.29 -5.93 -19.65
N VAL A 254 10.45 -4.89 -19.70
CA VAL A 254 9.24 -4.78 -18.87
C VAL A 254 8.02 -4.43 -19.71
N VAL A 255 6.89 -5.04 -19.35
CA VAL A 255 5.58 -4.76 -19.93
C VAL A 255 4.64 -4.38 -18.81
N PHE A 256 3.87 -3.31 -19.05
CA PHE A 256 2.65 -3.01 -18.33
C PHE A 256 1.52 -3.71 -19.08
N PRO A 257 0.96 -4.83 -18.54
CA PRO A 257 0.05 -5.66 -19.33
C PRO A 257 -1.30 -4.98 -19.60
N ASN A 258 -2.04 -5.51 -20.56
CA ASN A 258 -3.44 -5.17 -20.84
C ASN A 258 -3.67 -3.70 -21.24
N GLN A 259 -2.71 -3.03 -21.87
CA GLN A 259 -2.84 -1.61 -22.25
C GLN A 259 -3.97 -1.36 -23.24
N GLU A 260 -4.25 -2.33 -24.14
CA GLU A 260 -5.33 -2.27 -25.14
C GLU A 260 -6.68 -2.78 -24.59
N THR A 261 -6.69 -3.35 -23.37
CA THR A 261 -7.89 -3.93 -22.76
C THR A 261 -8.22 -3.25 -21.43
N TRP A 262 -8.23 -3.96 -20.31
CA TRP A 262 -8.66 -3.45 -19.00
C TRP A 262 -7.57 -2.70 -18.21
N GLY A 263 -6.32 -2.74 -18.67
CA GLY A 263 -5.23 -2.03 -18.03
C GLY A 263 -4.40 -2.90 -17.09
N THR A 264 -3.31 -2.33 -16.59
CA THR A 264 -2.40 -3.02 -15.67
C THR A 264 -2.97 -3.04 -14.26
N HIS A 265 -2.91 -4.20 -13.59
CA HIS A 265 -3.27 -4.32 -12.18
C HIS A 265 -2.36 -3.45 -11.30
N LEU A 266 -2.98 -2.63 -10.47
CA LEU A 266 -2.34 -1.87 -9.41
C LEU A 266 -2.65 -2.50 -8.05
N ASN A 267 -1.61 -2.70 -7.25
CA ASN A 267 -1.76 -2.93 -5.81
C ASN A 267 -1.36 -1.67 -5.03
N ILE A 268 -1.73 -1.59 -3.77
CA ILE A 268 -1.53 -0.40 -2.94
C ILE A 268 -0.74 -0.72 -1.67
N ALA A 269 -0.05 0.28 -1.14
CA ALA A 269 0.15 0.41 0.29
C ALA A 269 -0.87 1.45 0.79
N GLY A 270 -1.53 1.17 1.88
CA GLY A 270 -2.58 2.04 2.38
C GLY A 270 -2.57 2.20 3.88
N GLY A 271 -3.37 3.14 4.36
CA GLY A 271 -3.47 3.48 5.76
C GLY A 271 -4.90 3.58 6.25
N ALA A 272 -5.09 3.27 7.51
CA ALA A 272 -6.35 3.31 8.22
C ALA A 272 -6.16 3.91 9.62
N VAL A 273 -7.22 4.46 10.19
CA VAL A 273 -7.27 4.78 11.62
C VAL A 273 -7.73 3.53 12.38
N ALA A 274 -7.00 3.15 13.43
CA ALA A 274 -7.34 1.99 14.22
C ALA A 274 -8.71 2.15 14.91
N LYS A 275 -9.45 1.05 15.10
CA LYS A 275 -10.80 1.04 15.66
C LYS A 275 -10.91 1.79 17.00
N HIS A 276 -9.90 1.67 17.85
CA HIS A 276 -9.86 2.22 19.18
C HIS A 276 -8.77 3.30 19.36
N ALA A 277 -8.40 3.98 18.26
CA ALA A 277 -7.41 5.04 18.29
C ALA A 277 -7.72 6.11 19.32
N LYS A 278 -6.78 6.37 20.22
CA LYS A 278 -6.90 7.41 21.27
C LYS A 278 -6.56 8.80 20.73
N ASN A 279 -5.65 8.86 19.74
CA ASN A 279 -5.17 10.09 19.12
C ASN A 279 -5.74 10.24 17.70
N GLN A 280 -7.06 10.04 17.51
CA GLN A 280 -7.72 10.04 16.20
C GLN A 280 -7.41 11.29 15.36
N ALA A 281 -7.45 12.49 15.95
CA ALA A 281 -7.16 13.72 15.20
C ALA A 281 -5.73 13.75 14.66
N ASN A 282 -4.75 13.27 15.43
CA ASN A 282 -3.36 13.17 14.99
C ASN A 282 -3.19 12.07 13.94
N ALA A 283 -3.92 10.95 14.08
CA ALA A 283 -3.96 9.87 13.10
C ALA A 283 -4.46 10.37 11.73
N VAL A 284 -5.55 11.13 11.69
CA VAL A 284 -6.07 11.74 10.47
C VAL A 284 -5.05 12.69 9.86
N LYS A 285 -4.45 13.60 10.65
CA LYS A 285 -3.38 14.50 10.19
C LYS A 285 -2.20 13.75 9.57
N PHE A 286 -1.83 12.60 10.15
CA PHE A 286 -0.74 11.80 9.59
C PHE A 286 -1.13 11.17 8.24
N LEU A 287 -2.33 10.62 8.10
CA LEU A 287 -2.82 10.11 6.81
C LEU A 287 -2.92 11.22 5.75
N GLU A 288 -3.39 12.40 6.13
CA GLU A 288 -3.44 13.58 5.24
C GLU A 288 -2.04 14.03 4.81
N TYR A 289 -1.06 14.02 5.73
CA TYR A 289 0.34 14.28 5.39
C TYR A 289 0.87 13.26 4.38
N LEU A 290 0.60 11.97 4.56
CA LEU A 290 1.02 10.93 3.61
C LEU A 290 0.37 11.09 2.23
N ALA A 291 -0.77 11.77 2.12
CA ALA A 291 -1.40 12.14 0.84
C ALA A 291 -0.90 13.50 0.29
N SER A 292 -0.05 14.22 1.01
CA SER A 292 0.49 15.50 0.55
C SER A 292 1.45 15.34 -0.63
N PRO A 293 1.63 16.39 -1.47
CA PRO A 293 2.59 16.33 -2.58
C PRO A 293 4.01 15.97 -2.14
N GLU A 294 4.46 16.43 -0.97
CA GLU A 294 5.78 16.13 -0.41
C GLU A 294 5.93 14.64 -0.14
N ALA A 295 5.01 14.04 0.60
CA ALA A 295 5.06 12.61 0.92
C ALA A 295 4.88 11.74 -0.33
N GLN A 296 4.00 12.13 -1.25
CA GLN A 296 3.77 11.41 -2.49
C GLN A 296 4.99 11.42 -3.42
N ASN A 297 5.70 12.54 -3.52
CA ASN A 297 6.98 12.61 -4.23
C ASN A 297 8.05 11.74 -3.55
N TYR A 298 8.00 11.65 -2.22
CA TYR A 298 8.90 10.77 -1.50
C TYR A 298 8.63 9.29 -1.80
N PHE A 299 7.38 8.83 -1.83
CA PHE A 299 7.03 7.47 -2.26
C PHE A 299 7.59 7.17 -3.65
N ALA A 300 7.48 8.12 -4.57
CA ALA A 300 8.02 7.94 -5.92
C ALA A 300 9.55 7.87 -5.92
N ASN A 301 10.23 8.79 -5.27
CA ASN A 301 11.68 8.93 -5.36
C ASN A 301 12.45 8.06 -4.36
N GLY A 302 11.93 7.86 -3.16
CA GLY A 302 12.52 7.01 -2.12
C GLY A 302 12.25 5.52 -2.35
N ASN A 303 11.00 5.17 -2.64
CA ASN A 303 10.54 3.78 -2.69
C ASN A 303 10.28 3.23 -4.09
N ASN A 304 10.35 4.06 -5.14
CA ASN A 304 10.03 3.69 -6.51
C ASN A 304 8.57 3.21 -6.68
N GLU A 305 7.65 3.76 -5.91
CA GLU A 305 6.21 3.51 -5.99
C GLU A 305 5.53 4.68 -6.71
N TRP A 306 4.43 4.44 -7.45
CA TRP A 306 3.67 5.54 -8.03
C TRP A 306 2.86 6.24 -6.95
N PRO A 307 2.72 7.57 -7.03
CA PRO A 307 1.81 8.31 -6.17
C PRO A 307 0.38 7.80 -6.31
N ALA A 308 -0.34 7.69 -5.19
CA ALA A 308 -1.78 7.42 -5.20
C ALA A 308 -2.59 8.71 -5.31
N ALA A 309 -2.08 9.83 -4.80
CA ALA A 309 -2.76 11.10 -4.85
C ALA A 309 -2.74 11.72 -6.25
N LYS A 310 -3.86 12.37 -6.60
CA LYS A 310 -4.03 13.09 -7.87
C LYS A 310 -3.10 14.30 -7.96
N GLY A 311 -2.72 14.66 -9.18
CA GLY A 311 -1.99 15.92 -9.45
C GLY A 311 -0.53 15.91 -9.03
N VAL A 312 0.01 14.79 -8.59
CA VAL A 312 1.43 14.67 -8.24
C VAL A 312 2.25 14.37 -9.50
N THR A 313 3.26 15.20 -9.75
CA THR A 313 4.18 14.99 -10.87
C THR A 313 5.19 13.92 -10.51
N LEU A 314 5.22 12.84 -11.29
CA LEU A 314 6.22 11.80 -11.14
C LEU A 314 7.59 12.29 -11.65
N ASP A 315 8.60 12.27 -10.81
CA ASP A 315 9.99 12.64 -11.17
C ASP A 315 11.03 11.53 -10.89
N ASN A 316 10.63 10.27 -11.00
CA ASN A 316 11.53 9.13 -10.86
C ASN A 316 12.01 8.66 -12.23
N PRO A 317 13.33 8.74 -12.55
CA PRO A 317 13.85 8.37 -13.88
C PRO A 317 13.60 6.91 -14.23
N ALA A 318 13.70 5.99 -13.26
CA ALA A 318 13.47 4.57 -13.49
C ALA A 318 12.01 4.29 -13.83
N LEU A 319 11.07 4.84 -13.07
CA LEU A 319 9.65 4.70 -13.35
C LEU A 319 9.27 5.32 -14.71
N LYS A 320 9.80 6.50 -15.03
CA LYS A 320 9.63 7.12 -16.35
C LYS A 320 10.18 6.23 -17.46
N SER A 321 11.39 5.68 -17.30
CA SER A 321 12.02 4.79 -18.29
C SER A 321 11.21 3.51 -18.51
N MET A 322 10.65 2.91 -17.44
CA MET A 322 9.84 1.69 -17.56
C MET A 322 8.59 1.88 -18.43
N THR A 323 8.00 3.08 -18.41
CA THR A 323 6.80 3.42 -19.20
C THR A 323 7.11 4.11 -20.53
N GLY A 324 8.38 4.33 -20.85
CA GLY A 324 8.77 5.12 -22.02
C GLY A 324 8.42 6.60 -21.90
N GLY A 325 8.28 7.09 -20.66
CA GLY A 325 7.91 8.49 -20.36
C GLY A 325 6.43 8.81 -20.54
N GLN A 326 5.59 7.83 -20.87
CA GLN A 326 4.16 8.00 -21.08
C GLN A 326 3.36 7.42 -19.90
N PRO A 327 2.18 7.97 -19.59
CA PRO A 327 1.25 7.32 -18.69
C PRO A 327 0.86 5.94 -19.19
N PHE A 328 0.73 4.97 -18.29
CA PHE A 328 0.17 3.66 -18.63
C PHE A 328 -1.29 3.57 -18.17
N LYS A 329 -2.08 2.77 -18.87
CA LYS A 329 -3.45 2.46 -18.47
C LYS A 329 -3.43 1.50 -17.31
N SER A 330 -4.00 1.90 -16.18
CA SER A 330 -4.29 1.01 -15.05
C SER A 330 -5.75 0.56 -15.09
N GLU A 331 -6.03 -0.57 -14.45
CA GLU A 331 -7.41 -1.00 -14.23
C GLU A 331 -8.17 -0.01 -13.34
N THR A 332 -9.50 -0.04 -13.45
CA THR A 332 -10.39 0.89 -12.75
C THR A 332 -11.32 0.20 -11.74
N ILE A 333 -11.22 -1.12 -11.59
CA ILE A 333 -12.01 -1.85 -10.58
C ILE A 333 -11.67 -1.31 -9.19
N PRO A 334 -12.65 -1.25 -8.28
CA PRO A 334 -12.37 -0.90 -6.89
C PRO A 334 -11.40 -1.90 -6.28
N ILE A 335 -10.34 -1.41 -5.66
CA ILE A 335 -9.31 -2.29 -5.08
C ILE A 335 -9.88 -3.16 -3.93
N SER A 336 -10.99 -2.76 -3.32
CA SER A 336 -11.72 -3.56 -2.34
C SER A 336 -12.32 -4.84 -2.95
N ALA A 337 -12.75 -4.80 -4.23
CA ALA A 337 -13.24 -5.99 -4.93
C ALA A 337 -12.13 -7.04 -5.10
N VAL A 338 -10.90 -6.59 -5.36
CA VAL A 338 -9.72 -7.47 -5.40
C VAL A 338 -9.52 -8.18 -4.05
N GLY A 339 -9.63 -7.43 -2.95
CA GLY A 339 -9.53 -7.98 -1.59
C GLY A 339 -10.61 -9.02 -1.28
N ALA A 340 -11.85 -8.75 -1.71
CA ALA A 340 -12.99 -9.65 -1.51
C ALA A 340 -12.82 -11.03 -2.20
N ASN A 341 -12.08 -11.08 -3.31
CA ASN A 341 -11.82 -12.33 -4.02
C ASN A 341 -10.72 -13.22 -3.41
N THR A 342 -9.99 -12.76 -2.41
CA THR A 342 -8.81 -13.48 -1.88
C THR A 342 -9.11 -14.91 -1.49
N THR A 343 -10.20 -15.17 -0.76
CA THR A 343 -10.59 -16.53 -0.34
C THR A 343 -10.94 -17.39 -1.55
N LYS A 344 -11.70 -16.86 -2.51
CA LYS A 344 -12.06 -17.54 -3.74
C LYS A 344 -10.82 -17.91 -4.57
N VAL A 345 -9.90 -16.97 -4.71
CA VAL A 345 -8.62 -17.20 -5.40
C VAL A 345 -7.83 -18.31 -4.72
N GLN A 346 -7.72 -18.31 -3.39
CA GLN A 346 -7.01 -19.39 -2.69
C GLN A 346 -7.65 -20.75 -2.97
N GLN A 347 -8.97 -20.87 -2.95
CA GLN A 347 -9.68 -22.10 -3.30
C GLN A 347 -9.40 -22.55 -4.74
N MET A 348 -9.34 -21.62 -5.70
CA MET A 348 -8.96 -21.95 -7.10
C MET A 348 -7.52 -22.44 -7.17
N LEU A 349 -6.57 -21.81 -6.47
CA LEU A 349 -5.17 -22.24 -6.41
C LEU A 349 -5.05 -23.67 -5.88
N ASP A 350 -5.79 -23.98 -4.82
CA ASP A 350 -5.81 -25.33 -4.21
C ASP A 350 -6.34 -26.37 -5.22
N ARG A 351 -7.43 -26.05 -5.94
CA ARG A 351 -8.02 -26.95 -6.97
C ARG A 351 -7.08 -27.21 -8.15
N VAL A 352 -6.33 -26.19 -8.58
CA VAL A 352 -5.39 -26.33 -9.72
C VAL A 352 -3.99 -26.79 -9.32
N GLY A 353 -3.73 -26.97 -8.02
CA GLY A 353 -2.43 -27.40 -7.48
C GLY A 353 -1.33 -26.34 -7.66
N PHE A 354 -1.67 -25.05 -7.66
CA PHE A 354 -0.71 -23.97 -7.78
C PHE A 354 -0.30 -23.46 -6.39
N GLN A 355 0.90 -23.81 -5.97
CA GLN A 355 1.46 -23.46 -4.65
C GLN A 355 2.05 -22.04 -4.62
#